data_e5ab426d18f02fc671287dad64867207
#
_entry.id   e5ab426d18f02fc671287dad64867207
#
_cell.length_a   1.000
_cell.length_b   1.000
_cell.length_c   1.000
_cell.angle_alpha   90.00
_cell.angle_beta   90.00
_cell.angle_gamma   90.00
#
_symmetry.space_group_name_H-M   'P 1'
#
loop_
_entity.id
_entity.type
_entity.pdbx_description
1 polymer ?
#
loop_
_entity_poly.entity_id
_entity_poly.type
_entity_poly.pdbx_seq_one_letter_code
_entity_poly.pdbx_strand_id
1 'polypeptide(L)'
;SNTQPVKSRILAHIQALSSIINLNKDVITFIQAGFIGKYGEWYYTGGSSEFGDTSSINPTQWLNRKDVVDAMLNNFDASIPLQVRYADAKKEMYGSTQITNLTAYQNTPVSRIGFYNDALLNEDGDMGTYSISGCTNPVNTTNYTYIATASQFLPLSGESNGLNPCDGGFRTTGANAVNELNLLNFSVLNRDYNPDVWQGWIDTGHYDEVLKSLGYRLVLVSSDLTGNTLTLSINNIGWAKLLFAKKFYIVLRNSLNVNYKRLLAID
;
A
#
# COMPACT_ATOMS: atom_id res chain seq x y z
N SER A 1 20.17 -20.62 -8.23
CA SER A 1 20.58 -19.62 -9.22
C SER A 1 19.82 -18.32 -8.95
N ASN A 2 20.51 -17.21 -8.95
CA ASN A 2 19.95 -15.88 -8.75
C ASN A 2 19.33 -15.28 -10.04
N THR A 3 18.86 -16.12 -10.94
CA THR A 3 18.31 -15.67 -12.21
C THR A 3 16.80 -15.49 -12.12
N GLN A 4 16.33 -14.37 -12.63
CA GLN A 4 14.90 -14.08 -12.76
C GLN A 4 14.22 -15.21 -13.56
N PRO A 5 13.11 -15.79 -13.07
CA PRO A 5 12.33 -16.75 -13.85
C PRO A 5 11.79 -16.12 -15.13
N VAL A 6 11.66 -16.94 -16.19
CA VAL A 6 11.05 -16.50 -17.45
C VAL A 6 9.59 -16.10 -17.25
N LYS A 7 9.10 -15.14 -18.02
CA LYS A 7 7.74 -14.59 -17.94
C LYS A 7 6.66 -15.67 -17.93
N SER A 8 6.75 -16.65 -18.83
CA SER A 8 5.75 -17.72 -18.94
C SER A 8 5.59 -18.52 -17.65
N ARG A 9 6.68 -18.76 -16.92
CA ARG A 9 6.63 -19.45 -15.62
C ARG A 9 5.98 -18.59 -14.53
N ILE A 10 6.28 -17.30 -14.52
CA ILE A 10 5.64 -16.36 -13.58
C ILE A 10 4.13 -16.33 -13.81
N LEU A 11 3.69 -16.20 -15.08
CA LEU A 11 2.27 -16.19 -15.42
C LEU A 11 1.57 -17.49 -15.00
N ALA A 12 2.20 -18.65 -15.20
CA ALA A 12 1.68 -19.94 -14.75
C ALA A 12 1.56 -20.01 -13.20
N HIS A 13 2.54 -19.47 -12.47
CA HIS A 13 2.46 -19.43 -11.00
C HIS A 13 1.33 -18.50 -10.51
N ILE A 14 1.15 -17.33 -11.12
CA ILE A 14 0.04 -16.41 -10.78
C ILE A 14 -1.30 -17.12 -10.97
N GLN A 15 -1.48 -17.80 -12.11
CA GLN A 15 -2.68 -18.57 -12.37
C GLN A 15 -2.89 -19.70 -11.36
N ALA A 16 -1.85 -20.44 -10.99
CA ALA A 16 -1.95 -21.52 -10.01
C ALA A 16 -2.29 -21.02 -8.60
N LEU A 17 -1.79 -19.84 -8.20
CA LEU A 17 -2.07 -19.23 -6.91
C LEU A 17 -3.47 -18.64 -6.80
N SER A 18 -4.11 -18.30 -7.92
CA SER A 18 -5.36 -17.54 -7.94
C SER A 18 -6.50 -18.22 -7.18
N SER A 19 -6.61 -19.54 -7.24
CA SER A 19 -7.66 -20.28 -6.54
C SER A 19 -7.54 -20.14 -5.01
N ILE A 20 -6.32 -20.23 -4.47
CA ILE A 20 -6.07 -20.11 -3.03
C ILE A 20 -6.25 -18.66 -2.59
N ILE A 21 -5.73 -17.70 -3.34
CA ILE A 21 -5.85 -16.27 -3.05
C ILE A 21 -7.32 -15.85 -3.03
N ASN A 22 -8.09 -16.24 -4.05
CA ASN A 22 -9.49 -15.86 -4.17
C ASN A 22 -10.38 -16.53 -3.11
N LEU A 23 -10.03 -17.75 -2.68
CA LEU A 23 -10.73 -18.42 -1.58
C LEU A 23 -10.53 -17.68 -0.24
N ASN A 24 -9.38 -17.02 -0.07
CA ASN A 24 -9.00 -16.34 1.17
C ASN A 24 -9.07 -14.82 1.07
N LYS A 25 -9.76 -14.27 0.07
CA LYS A 25 -9.82 -12.82 -0.19
C LYS A 25 -10.32 -11.99 1.00
N ASP A 26 -11.13 -12.57 1.87
CA ASP A 26 -11.70 -11.86 3.02
C ASP A 26 -10.67 -11.54 4.11
N VAL A 27 -9.50 -12.21 4.09
CA VAL A 27 -8.40 -11.99 5.02
C VAL A 27 -7.16 -11.38 4.36
N ILE A 28 -7.19 -11.15 3.05
CA ILE A 28 -6.11 -10.54 2.27
C ILE A 28 -6.43 -9.07 2.03
N THR A 29 -5.64 -8.18 2.61
CA THR A 29 -5.83 -6.73 2.45
C THR A 29 -5.32 -6.22 1.11
N PHE A 30 -4.16 -6.68 0.68
CA PHE A 30 -3.52 -6.38 -0.62
C PHE A 30 -2.43 -7.42 -0.91
N ILE A 31 -1.91 -7.41 -2.12
CA ILE A 31 -0.79 -8.28 -2.52
C ILE A 31 0.30 -7.43 -3.17
N GLN A 32 1.53 -7.56 -2.72
CA GLN A 32 2.69 -6.99 -3.40
C GLN A 32 2.99 -7.79 -4.68
N ALA A 33 3.23 -7.10 -5.79
CA ALA A 33 3.60 -7.72 -7.06
C ALA A 33 5.08 -8.15 -7.06
N GLY A 34 5.41 -9.07 -6.16
CA GLY A 34 6.77 -9.51 -5.83
C GLY A 34 7.36 -10.57 -6.75
N PHE A 35 6.96 -10.65 -8.03
CA PHE A 35 7.45 -11.67 -8.97
C PHE A 35 8.69 -11.24 -9.78
N ILE A 36 9.08 -9.99 -9.70
CA ILE A 36 10.17 -9.42 -10.51
C ILE A 36 11.30 -8.99 -9.60
N GLY A 37 12.52 -9.45 -9.93
CA GLY A 37 13.72 -9.22 -9.16
C GLY A 37 13.96 -10.25 -8.07
N LYS A 38 15.21 -10.34 -7.61
CA LYS A 38 15.67 -11.33 -6.63
C LYS A 38 14.85 -11.31 -5.32
N TYR A 39 14.46 -10.11 -4.90
CA TYR A 39 13.71 -9.86 -3.65
C TYR A 39 12.24 -9.49 -3.91
N GLY A 40 11.80 -9.51 -5.17
CA GLY A 40 10.46 -9.05 -5.53
C GLY A 40 10.31 -7.53 -5.61
N GLU A 41 11.41 -6.79 -5.58
CA GLU A 41 11.47 -5.33 -5.49
C GLU A 41 11.61 -4.65 -6.86
N TRP A 42 11.48 -5.40 -7.96
CA TRP A 42 11.56 -4.90 -9.33
C TRP A 42 12.97 -4.53 -9.81
N TYR A 43 13.98 -4.72 -8.96
CA TYR A 43 15.41 -4.59 -9.22
C TYR A 43 16.09 -5.97 -9.11
N TYR A 44 17.36 -6.03 -9.49
CA TYR A 44 18.20 -7.22 -9.33
C TYR A 44 17.65 -8.46 -10.06
N THR A 45 17.24 -8.27 -11.32
CA THR A 45 16.76 -9.36 -12.18
C THR A 45 17.89 -10.25 -12.71
N GLY A 46 19.15 -9.93 -12.41
CA GLY A 46 20.33 -10.66 -12.90
C GLY A 46 20.54 -10.50 -14.41
N GLY A 47 20.18 -9.33 -14.97
CA GLY A 47 20.32 -9.04 -16.38
C GLY A 47 19.27 -9.74 -17.25
N SER A 48 18.09 -10.01 -16.72
CA SER A 48 17.00 -10.64 -17.48
C SER A 48 16.70 -9.89 -18.78
N SER A 49 16.78 -10.62 -19.90
CA SER A 49 16.41 -10.06 -21.22
C SER A 49 14.94 -9.72 -21.32
N GLU A 50 14.07 -10.44 -20.60
CA GLU A 50 12.62 -10.22 -20.62
C GLU A 50 12.19 -9.03 -19.75
N PHE A 51 12.85 -8.82 -18.59
CA PHE A 51 12.39 -7.82 -17.61
C PHE A 51 13.32 -6.61 -17.47
N GLY A 52 14.55 -6.70 -17.99
CA GLY A 52 15.56 -5.65 -17.77
C GLY A 52 16.00 -5.56 -16.32
N ASP A 53 17.07 -4.82 -16.09
CA ASP A 53 17.59 -4.57 -14.74
C ASP A 53 17.90 -3.08 -14.57
N THR A 54 17.65 -2.54 -13.37
CA THR A 54 17.96 -1.15 -12.97
C THR A 54 17.39 -0.03 -13.87
N SER A 55 18.23 0.94 -14.24
CA SER A 55 17.80 2.24 -14.80
C SER A 55 17.51 2.25 -16.31
N SER A 56 17.72 1.15 -17.02
CA SER A 56 17.53 1.11 -18.49
C SER A 56 16.58 -0.01 -18.93
N ILE A 57 15.33 0.11 -18.53
CA ILE A 57 14.27 -0.82 -18.92
C ILE A 57 13.68 -0.32 -20.24
N ASN A 58 13.78 -1.14 -21.30
CA ASN A 58 13.25 -0.78 -22.61
C ASN A 58 11.73 -1.01 -22.71
N PRO A 59 11.05 -0.48 -23.75
CA PRO A 59 9.59 -0.61 -23.88
C PRO A 59 9.07 -2.04 -23.87
N THR A 60 9.79 -2.99 -24.47
CA THR A 60 9.39 -4.41 -24.47
C THR A 60 9.47 -5.01 -23.07
N GLN A 61 10.49 -4.65 -22.30
CA GLN A 61 10.64 -5.09 -20.92
C GLN A 61 9.55 -4.49 -20.03
N TRP A 62 9.15 -3.24 -20.26
CA TRP A 62 7.99 -2.64 -19.57
C TRP A 62 6.69 -3.34 -19.92
N LEU A 63 6.47 -3.75 -21.18
CA LEU A 63 5.32 -4.57 -21.55
C LEU A 63 5.34 -5.94 -20.84
N ASN A 64 6.50 -6.60 -20.73
CA ASN A 64 6.60 -7.85 -19.99
C ASN A 64 6.31 -7.68 -18.48
N ARG A 65 6.76 -6.58 -17.87
CA ARG A 65 6.42 -6.23 -16.49
C ARG A 65 4.92 -5.98 -16.32
N LYS A 66 4.32 -5.29 -17.28
CA LYS A 66 2.88 -5.05 -17.34
C LYS A 66 2.09 -6.34 -17.45
N ASP A 67 2.51 -7.29 -18.30
CA ASP A 67 1.85 -8.60 -18.45
C ASP A 67 1.78 -9.36 -17.11
N VAL A 68 2.81 -9.25 -16.26
CA VAL A 68 2.82 -9.86 -14.93
C VAL A 68 1.77 -9.20 -14.03
N VAL A 69 1.70 -7.88 -14.01
CA VAL A 69 0.69 -7.16 -13.19
C VAL A 69 -0.72 -7.38 -13.74
N ASP A 70 -0.89 -7.36 -15.07
CA ASP A 70 -2.19 -7.65 -15.70
C ASP A 70 -2.65 -9.09 -15.38
N ALA A 71 -1.75 -10.05 -15.35
CA ALA A 71 -2.09 -11.42 -14.95
C ALA A 71 -2.58 -11.47 -13.50
N MET A 72 -1.96 -10.73 -12.58
CA MET A 72 -2.45 -10.62 -11.19
C MET A 72 -3.81 -9.93 -11.14
N LEU A 73 -3.99 -8.80 -11.83
CA LEU A 73 -5.25 -8.06 -11.87
C LEU A 73 -6.41 -8.90 -12.42
N ASN A 74 -6.13 -9.76 -13.40
CA ASN A 74 -7.14 -10.58 -14.07
C ASN A 74 -7.46 -11.88 -13.32
N ASN A 75 -6.50 -12.44 -12.58
CA ASN A 75 -6.68 -13.72 -11.89
C ASN A 75 -7.06 -13.56 -10.41
N PHE A 76 -6.72 -12.45 -9.77
CA PHE A 76 -7.08 -12.20 -8.39
C PHE A 76 -8.36 -11.37 -8.29
N ASP A 77 -9.18 -11.68 -7.28
CA ASP A 77 -10.46 -11.01 -7.05
C ASP A 77 -10.31 -9.48 -7.06
N ALA A 78 -11.27 -8.80 -7.68
CA ALA A 78 -11.23 -7.34 -7.82
C ALA A 78 -11.19 -6.58 -6.50
N SER A 79 -11.60 -7.22 -5.40
CA SER A 79 -11.52 -6.64 -4.06
C SER A 79 -10.10 -6.64 -3.47
N ILE A 80 -9.13 -7.29 -4.13
CA ILE A 80 -7.74 -7.33 -3.67
C ILE A 80 -6.91 -6.31 -4.46
N PRO A 81 -6.50 -5.18 -3.86
CA PRO A 81 -5.54 -4.27 -4.47
C PRO A 81 -4.17 -4.92 -4.61
N LEU A 82 -3.42 -4.45 -5.58
CA LEU A 82 -2.02 -4.81 -5.75
C LEU A 82 -1.12 -3.66 -5.31
N GLN A 83 0.15 -3.95 -5.09
CA GLN A 83 1.18 -2.94 -4.87
C GLN A 83 2.37 -3.18 -5.79
N VAL A 84 2.90 -2.11 -6.38
CA VAL A 84 4.17 -2.09 -7.09
C VAL A 84 5.20 -1.29 -6.30
N ARG A 85 6.49 -1.53 -6.59
CA ARG A 85 7.58 -0.98 -5.78
C ARG A 85 7.67 0.55 -5.81
N TYR A 86 7.43 1.19 -6.96
CA TYR A 86 7.63 2.63 -7.15
C TYR A 86 6.69 3.24 -8.19
N ALA A 87 6.52 4.56 -8.11
CA ALA A 87 5.57 5.30 -8.92
C ALA A 87 5.83 5.17 -10.43
N ASP A 88 7.10 5.24 -10.85
CA ASP A 88 7.44 5.15 -12.27
C ASP A 88 7.07 3.80 -12.88
N ALA A 89 7.15 2.70 -12.11
CA ALA A 89 6.67 1.41 -12.58
C ALA A 89 5.18 1.45 -12.96
N LYS A 90 4.35 2.06 -12.12
CA LYS A 90 2.93 2.22 -12.42
C LYS A 90 2.69 3.15 -13.60
N LYS A 91 3.44 4.26 -13.68
CA LYS A 91 3.31 5.24 -14.76
C LYS A 91 3.71 4.68 -16.12
N GLU A 92 4.80 3.93 -16.18
CA GLU A 92 5.26 3.27 -17.41
C GLU A 92 4.28 2.23 -17.91
N MET A 93 3.67 1.46 -17.02
CA MET A 93 2.73 0.40 -17.40
C MET A 93 1.30 0.91 -17.70
N TYR A 94 0.83 1.96 -17.01
CA TYR A 94 -0.59 2.36 -17.05
C TYR A 94 -0.82 3.86 -17.26
N GLY A 95 0.24 4.61 -17.50
CA GLY A 95 0.18 6.07 -17.66
C GLY A 95 0.18 6.82 -16.33
N SER A 96 0.40 8.13 -16.43
CA SER A 96 0.58 9.03 -15.28
C SER A 96 -0.72 9.57 -14.69
N THR A 97 -1.87 9.11 -15.17
CA THR A 97 -3.17 9.57 -14.67
C THR A 97 -3.28 9.34 -13.16
N GLN A 98 -3.58 10.39 -12.41
CA GLN A 98 -3.76 10.34 -10.97
C GLN A 98 -5.15 9.81 -10.62
N ILE A 99 -5.22 9.02 -9.56
CA ILE A 99 -6.50 8.62 -8.98
C ILE A 99 -7.15 9.81 -8.28
N THR A 100 -8.47 9.86 -8.32
CA THR A 100 -9.30 10.88 -7.66
C THR A 100 -10.43 10.20 -6.89
N ASN A 101 -11.17 10.95 -6.08
CA ASN A 101 -12.38 10.44 -5.41
C ASN A 101 -13.44 9.91 -6.39
N LEU A 102 -13.49 10.41 -7.62
CA LEU A 102 -14.41 9.94 -8.65
C LEU A 102 -13.97 8.64 -9.33
N THR A 103 -12.67 8.38 -9.37
CA THR A 103 -12.09 7.20 -10.02
C THR A 103 -11.61 6.13 -9.03
N ALA A 104 -11.61 6.45 -7.74
CA ALA A 104 -11.35 5.48 -6.68
C ALA A 104 -12.42 4.38 -6.67
N TYR A 105 -12.03 3.20 -6.19
CA TYR A 105 -12.92 2.03 -6.03
C TYR A 105 -13.51 1.48 -7.33
N GLN A 106 -13.10 1.96 -8.49
CA GLN A 106 -13.41 1.37 -9.78
C GLN A 106 -12.46 0.19 -10.03
N ASN A 107 -12.93 -0.83 -10.72
CA ASN A 107 -12.09 -1.99 -11.03
C ASN A 107 -11.18 -1.72 -12.24
N THR A 108 -10.29 -0.73 -12.13
CA THR A 108 -9.31 -0.35 -13.15
C THR A 108 -7.90 -0.52 -12.60
N PRO A 109 -6.85 -0.67 -13.42
CA PRO A 109 -5.47 -0.70 -12.94
C PRO A 109 -5.13 0.52 -12.08
N VAL A 110 -5.56 1.72 -12.47
CA VAL A 110 -5.31 2.97 -11.73
C VAL A 110 -5.89 2.91 -10.32
N SER A 111 -7.08 2.32 -10.15
CA SER A 111 -7.81 2.23 -8.88
C SER A 111 -7.51 0.97 -8.06
N ARG A 112 -6.66 0.06 -8.57
CA ARG A 112 -6.29 -1.18 -7.87
C ARG A 112 -4.81 -1.31 -7.52
N ILE A 113 -3.93 -0.46 -8.08
CA ILE A 113 -2.48 -0.56 -7.88
C ILE A 113 -2.01 0.54 -6.94
N GLY A 114 -1.65 0.18 -5.71
CA GLY A 114 -0.96 1.00 -4.73
C GLY A 114 0.56 0.78 -4.77
N PHE A 115 1.24 1.08 -3.65
CA PHE A 115 2.70 1.08 -3.59
C PHE A 115 3.22 0.41 -2.31
N TYR A 116 4.42 -0.12 -2.40
CA TYR A 116 5.21 -0.48 -1.21
C TYR A 116 6.60 0.14 -1.28
N ASN A 117 7.12 0.50 -0.13
CA ASN A 117 8.40 1.17 0.06
C ASN A 117 9.31 0.28 0.92
N ASP A 118 10.30 -0.34 0.29
CA ASP A 118 11.21 -1.29 0.92
C ASP A 118 12.41 -0.63 1.61
N ALA A 119 12.47 0.68 1.62
CA ALA A 119 13.56 1.45 2.23
C ALA A 119 13.04 2.73 2.91
N LEU A 120 11.90 2.59 3.60
CA LEU A 120 11.19 3.70 4.23
C LEU A 120 12.10 4.57 5.10
N LEU A 121 12.09 5.87 4.85
CA LEU A 121 12.81 6.92 5.58
C LEU A 121 14.35 6.78 5.56
N ASN A 122 14.90 5.89 4.76
CA ASN A 122 16.34 5.59 4.81
C ASN A 122 17.18 6.75 4.25
N GLU A 123 16.94 7.17 3.02
CA GLU A 123 17.63 8.29 2.36
C GLU A 123 16.62 9.23 1.70
N ASP A 124 17.07 10.30 1.05
CA ASP A 124 16.16 11.29 0.47
C ASP A 124 15.14 10.71 -0.53
N GLY A 125 15.53 9.67 -1.26
CA GLY A 125 14.67 9.02 -2.24
C GLY A 125 14.12 7.66 -1.82
N ASP A 126 14.33 7.24 -0.59
CA ASP A 126 14.02 5.89 -0.12
C ASP A 126 14.54 4.83 -1.09
N MET A 127 15.85 4.91 -1.39
CA MET A 127 16.58 4.02 -2.31
C MET A 127 15.84 3.81 -3.65
N GLY A 128 15.40 4.90 -4.26
CA GLY A 128 14.74 4.90 -5.58
C GLY A 128 13.22 4.80 -5.55
N THR A 129 12.57 4.70 -4.40
CA THR A 129 11.10 4.76 -4.31
C THR A 129 10.54 6.04 -4.94
N TYR A 130 11.22 7.15 -4.75
CA TYR A 130 10.84 8.46 -5.30
C TYR A 130 11.70 8.87 -6.52
N SER A 131 12.33 7.90 -7.19
CA SER A 131 13.17 8.08 -8.40
C SER A 131 14.42 8.92 -8.20
N ILE A 132 14.85 9.06 -6.97
CA ILE A 132 16.16 9.58 -6.58
C ILE A 132 16.81 8.60 -5.62
N SER A 133 18.11 8.63 -5.50
CA SER A 133 18.87 7.84 -4.55
C SER A 133 20.01 8.68 -3.96
N GLY A 134 20.45 8.29 -2.76
CA GLY A 134 21.47 8.98 -2.01
C GLY A 134 20.99 10.30 -1.38
N CYS A 135 21.94 11.04 -0.85
CA CYS A 135 21.71 12.27 -0.10
C CYS A 135 21.78 13.50 -1.01
N THR A 136 20.84 13.69 -1.89
CA THR A 136 20.92 14.71 -2.93
C THR A 136 19.91 15.84 -2.82
N ASN A 137 18.77 15.60 -2.20
CA ASN A 137 17.72 16.61 -2.03
C ASN A 137 16.59 16.13 -1.10
N PRO A 138 15.85 17.05 -0.49
CA PRO A 138 14.69 16.67 0.30
C PRO A 138 13.63 15.95 -0.52
N VAL A 139 12.87 15.14 0.15
CA VAL A 139 11.87 14.16 -0.27
C VAL A 139 10.81 14.67 -1.27
N ASN A 140 10.71 15.95 -1.50
CA ASN A 140 9.63 16.55 -2.29
C ASN A 140 9.85 16.42 -3.81
N THR A 141 9.80 15.19 -4.30
CA THR A 141 9.83 14.89 -5.74
C THR A 141 8.42 14.76 -6.30
N THR A 142 8.30 14.80 -7.63
CA THR A 142 7.03 14.53 -8.33
C THR A 142 6.49 13.14 -7.98
N ASN A 143 7.35 12.14 -7.77
CA ASN A 143 6.94 10.78 -7.42
C ASN A 143 6.47 10.67 -5.96
N TYR A 144 7.10 11.41 -5.04
CA TYR A 144 6.60 11.51 -3.67
C TYR A 144 5.17 12.08 -3.66
N THR A 145 4.95 13.20 -4.33
CA THR A 145 3.62 13.83 -4.44
C THR A 145 2.61 12.91 -5.13
N TYR A 146 3.05 12.16 -6.16
CA TYR A 146 2.19 11.19 -6.84
C TYR A 146 1.74 10.07 -5.89
N ILE A 147 2.67 9.51 -5.10
CA ILE A 147 2.36 8.47 -4.11
C ILE A 147 1.47 9.04 -2.99
N ALA A 148 1.78 10.21 -2.45
CA ALA A 148 0.99 10.86 -1.40
C ALA A 148 -0.47 11.10 -1.82
N THR A 149 -0.69 11.48 -3.08
CA THR A 149 -2.05 11.64 -3.63
C THR A 149 -2.74 10.29 -3.82
N ALA A 150 -2.03 9.30 -4.35
CA ALA A 150 -2.59 7.98 -4.63
C ALA A 150 -2.92 7.21 -3.34
N SER A 151 -2.10 7.32 -2.31
CA SER A 151 -2.27 6.64 -1.02
C SER A 151 -3.49 7.10 -0.22
N GLN A 152 -4.10 8.22 -0.60
CA GLN A 152 -5.41 8.59 -0.08
C GLN A 152 -6.50 7.56 -0.41
N PHE A 153 -6.31 6.72 -1.43
CA PHE A 153 -7.30 5.77 -1.93
C PHE A 153 -6.77 4.35 -2.08
N LEU A 154 -5.44 4.19 -2.11
CA LEU A 154 -4.76 2.93 -2.41
C LEU A 154 -3.84 2.52 -1.25
N PRO A 155 -3.59 1.23 -1.05
CA PRO A 155 -2.70 0.80 0.01
C PRO A 155 -1.28 1.29 -0.25
N LEU A 156 -0.68 1.85 0.79
CA LEU A 156 0.76 2.10 0.88
C LEU A 156 1.30 1.30 2.06
N SER A 157 2.27 0.46 1.79
CA SER A 157 3.00 -0.28 2.82
C SER A 157 4.49 0.01 2.73
N GLY A 158 5.24 -0.38 3.75
CA GLY A 158 6.68 -0.21 3.73
C GLY A 158 7.39 -0.99 4.81
N GLU A 159 8.70 -0.94 4.72
CA GLU A 159 9.62 -1.48 5.71
C GLU A 159 10.82 -0.57 5.87
N SER A 160 11.40 -0.51 7.08
CA SER A 160 12.56 0.31 7.37
C SER A 160 13.84 -0.44 7.01
N ASN A 161 14.66 0.15 6.15
CA ASN A 161 15.98 -0.40 5.81
C ASN A 161 17.05 -0.05 6.84
N GLY A 162 17.03 1.16 7.36
CA GLY A 162 18.01 1.64 8.36
C GLY A 162 17.74 3.07 8.77
N LEU A 163 18.58 3.57 9.67
CA LEU A 163 18.58 4.99 10.03
C LEU A 163 19.01 5.81 8.82
N ASN A 164 18.41 6.98 8.64
CA ASN A 164 18.72 7.85 7.51
C ASN A 164 20.18 8.36 7.60
N PRO A 165 21.04 8.06 6.60
CA PRO A 165 22.44 8.48 6.63
C PRO A 165 22.63 9.94 6.18
N CYS A 166 21.61 10.55 5.56
CA CYS A 166 21.74 11.85 4.90
C CYS A 166 21.69 13.02 5.87
N ASP A 167 20.89 12.88 6.93
CA ASP A 167 20.57 13.96 7.86
C ASP A 167 20.90 13.60 9.32
N GLY A 168 21.81 12.63 9.51
CA GLY A 168 22.17 12.15 10.85
C GLY A 168 21.03 11.37 11.55
N GLY A 169 20.11 10.81 10.79
CA GLY A 169 18.97 10.04 11.29
C GLY A 169 17.75 10.89 11.61
N PHE A 170 17.77 12.19 11.30
CA PHE A 170 16.68 13.10 11.65
C PHE A 170 15.32 12.67 11.05
N ARG A 171 15.28 12.27 9.77
CA ARG A 171 14.06 11.83 9.09
C ARG A 171 13.47 10.55 9.71
N THR A 172 14.30 9.67 10.23
CA THR A 172 13.87 8.44 10.93
C THR A 172 13.51 8.65 12.39
N THR A 173 13.68 9.85 12.97
CA THR A 173 13.24 10.11 14.35
C THR A 173 11.72 9.96 14.49
N GLY A 174 11.24 9.55 15.65
CA GLY A 174 9.85 9.22 15.88
C GLY A 174 8.86 10.31 15.45
N ALA A 175 9.10 11.56 15.83
CA ALA A 175 8.22 12.67 15.47
C ALA A 175 8.16 12.93 13.95
N ASN A 176 9.29 12.91 13.25
CA ASN A 176 9.35 13.10 11.80
C ASN A 176 8.73 11.92 11.06
N ALA A 177 9.04 10.69 11.50
CA ALA A 177 8.44 9.50 10.95
C ALA A 177 6.91 9.50 11.06
N VAL A 178 6.36 9.83 12.23
CA VAL A 178 4.91 9.98 12.44
C VAL A 178 4.30 10.98 11.46
N ASN A 179 4.91 12.16 11.31
CA ASN A 179 4.41 13.19 10.40
C ASN A 179 4.43 12.71 8.94
N GLU A 180 5.50 12.04 8.50
CA GLU A 180 5.62 11.59 7.12
C GLU A 180 4.70 10.40 6.83
N LEU A 181 4.61 9.44 7.73
CA LEU A 181 3.69 8.30 7.61
C LEU A 181 2.22 8.75 7.54
N ASN A 182 1.86 9.76 8.33
CA ASN A 182 0.54 10.39 8.28
C ASN A 182 0.30 11.08 6.93
N LEU A 183 1.23 11.92 6.48
CA LEU A 183 1.12 12.63 5.20
C LEU A 183 0.96 11.67 4.02
N LEU A 184 1.63 10.54 4.07
CA LEU A 184 1.58 9.49 3.06
C LEU A 184 0.44 8.49 3.24
N ASN A 185 -0.42 8.64 4.24
CA ASN A 185 -1.57 7.77 4.53
C ASN A 185 -1.17 6.28 4.64
N PHE A 186 -0.12 5.97 5.39
CA PHE A 186 0.41 4.62 5.48
C PHE A 186 -0.62 3.62 6.01
N SER A 187 -0.74 2.49 5.30
CA SER A 187 -1.69 1.44 5.64
C SER A 187 -1.09 0.37 6.55
N VAL A 188 0.14 -0.06 6.25
CA VAL A 188 0.81 -1.18 6.92
C VAL A 188 2.32 -0.96 6.90
N LEU A 189 3.01 -1.39 7.96
CA LEU A 189 4.47 -1.47 8.01
C LEU A 189 4.92 -2.89 8.36
N ASN A 190 5.96 -3.38 7.66
CA ASN A 190 6.68 -4.56 8.07
C ASN A 190 7.61 -4.20 9.24
N ARG A 191 7.45 -4.90 10.36
CA ARG A 191 8.23 -4.63 11.57
C ARG A 191 9.60 -5.32 11.58
N ASP A 192 9.77 -6.40 10.82
CA ASP A 192 10.88 -7.33 11.06
C ASP A 192 12.15 -7.00 10.28
N TYR A 193 12.21 -5.89 9.52
CA TYR A 193 13.35 -5.62 8.64
C TYR A 193 14.51 -4.92 9.40
N ASN A 194 14.33 -3.69 9.87
CA ASN A 194 15.39 -3.01 10.63
C ASN A 194 14.92 -2.62 12.04
N PRO A 195 15.45 -3.30 13.08
CA PRO A 195 15.00 -3.05 14.45
C PRO A 195 15.45 -1.71 15.02
N ASP A 196 16.53 -1.09 14.52
CA ASP A 196 17.09 0.14 15.11
C ASP A 196 16.14 1.32 14.93
N VAL A 197 15.46 1.40 13.78
CA VAL A 197 14.44 2.43 13.51
C VAL A 197 13.26 2.29 14.49
N TRP A 198 12.76 1.07 14.66
CA TRP A 198 11.67 0.79 15.59
C TRP A 198 12.07 1.04 17.04
N GLN A 199 13.31 0.66 17.42
CA GLN A 199 13.82 0.92 18.75
C GLN A 199 13.89 2.43 19.03
N GLY A 200 14.33 3.22 18.06
CA GLY A 200 14.34 4.67 18.16
C GLY A 200 12.93 5.27 18.37
N TRP A 201 11.90 4.68 17.76
CA TRP A 201 10.51 5.10 18.00
C TRP A 201 9.99 4.68 19.38
N ILE A 202 10.41 3.52 19.89
CA ILE A 202 10.11 3.06 21.26
C ILE A 202 10.75 4.00 22.27
N ASP A 203 12.05 4.25 22.11
CA ASP A 203 12.84 5.07 23.05
C ASP A 203 12.34 6.52 23.12
N THR A 204 11.76 7.03 22.03
CA THR A 204 11.19 8.39 21.95
C THR A 204 9.68 8.45 22.22
N GLY A 205 9.03 7.31 22.50
CA GLY A 205 7.61 7.23 22.86
C GLY A 205 6.63 7.35 21.67
N HIS A 206 7.10 7.24 20.42
CA HIS A 206 6.25 7.38 19.22
C HIS A 206 5.76 6.04 18.65
N TYR A 207 6.32 4.92 19.10
CA TYR A 207 5.96 3.60 18.58
C TYR A 207 4.47 3.28 18.71
N ASP A 208 3.90 3.56 19.87
CA ASP A 208 2.48 3.34 20.13
C ASP A 208 1.58 4.19 19.23
N GLU A 209 1.99 5.42 18.91
CA GLU A 209 1.26 6.30 17.99
C GLU A 209 1.26 5.70 16.58
N VAL A 210 2.41 5.24 16.09
CA VAL A 210 2.51 4.55 14.81
C VAL A 210 1.58 3.36 14.77
N LEU A 211 1.64 2.45 15.77
CA LEU A 211 0.78 1.26 15.83
C LEU A 211 -0.72 1.58 15.83
N LYS A 212 -1.11 2.65 16.52
CA LYS A 212 -2.51 3.04 16.65
C LYS A 212 -3.05 3.76 15.43
N SER A 213 -2.17 4.35 14.62
CA SER A 213 -2.54 5.24 13.51
C SER A 213 -2.41 4.59 12.13
N LEU A 214 -1.62 3.52 11.99
CA LEU A 214 -1.52 2.77 10.73
C LEU A 214 -2.88 2.24 10.27
N GLY A 215 -3.11 2.35 8.97
CA GLY A 215 -4.36 1.92 8.34
C GLY A 215 -5.54 2.83 8.69
N TYR A 216 -6.74 2.30 8.60
CA TYR A 216 -7.95 2.99 9.04
C TYR A 216 -8.36 2.52 10.43
N ARG A 217 -8.91 3.46 11.21
CA ARG A 217 -9.43 3.18 12.55
C ARG A 217 -10.74 3.93 12.76
N LEU A 218 -11.84 3.23 12.59
CA LEU A 218 -13.17 3.81 12.76
C LEU A 218 -13.54 3.86 14.24
N VAL A 219 -13.99 5.01 14.70
CA VAL A 219 -14.50 5.21 16.04
C VAL A 219 -15.90 5.78 16.00
N LEU A 220 -16.79 5.27 16.83
CA LEU A 220 -18.11 5.86 17.05
C LEU A 220 -17.92 7.08 17.97
N VAL A 221 -18.16 8.27 17.41
CA VAL A 221 -18.01 9.54 18.13
C VAL A 221 -19.26 9.83 18.98
N SER A 222 -20.44 9.60 18.37
CA SER A 222 -21.71 9.78 19.07
C SER A 222 -22.80 8.88 18.51
N SER A 223 -23.78 8.59 19.33
CA SER A 223 -25.03 7.97 18.90
C SER A 223 -26.18 8.65 19.65
N ASP A 224 -27.19 9.06 18.92
CA ASP A 224 -28.38 9.70 19.47
C ASP A 224 -29.66 9.07 18.90
N LEU A 225 -30.62 8.77 19.75
CA LEU A 225 -31.90 8.23 19.37
C LEU A 225 -33.02 9.21 19.74
N THR A 226 -33.54 9.92 18.75
CA THR A 226 -34.65 10.85 18.91
C THR A 226 -35.90 10.29 18.24
N GLY A 227 -36.87 9.87 19.04
CA GLY A 227 -38.05 9.14 18.54
C GLY A 227 -37.63 7.82 17.87
N ASN A 228 -37.88 7.69 16.59
CA ASN A 228 -37.50 6.51 15.78
C ASN A 228 -36.25 6.75 14.89
N THR A 229 -35.58 7.88 15.07
CA THR A 229 -34.38 8.23 14.28
C THR A 229 -33.14 8.02 15.10
N LEU A 230 -32.25 7.12 14.63
CA LEU A 230 -30.92 6.91 15.18
C LEU A 230 -29.90 7.67 14.33
N THR A 231 -29.23 8.63 14.96
CA THR A 231 -28.12 9.37 14.35
C THR A 231 -26.79 8.84 14.89
N LEU A 232 -25.88 8.48 13.99
CA LEU A 232 -24.54 7.98 14.32
C LEU A 232 -23.49 8.91 13.71
N SER A 233 -22.49 9.29 14.50
CA SER A 233 -21.30 9.98 14.03
C SER A 233 -20.10 9.02 14.12
N ILE A 234 -19.49 8.71 12.99
CA ILE A 234 -18.33 7.83 12.91
C ILE A 234 -17.18 8.61 12.31
N ASN A 235 -16.01 8.54 12.93
CA ASN A 235 -14.79 9.17 12.42
C ASN A 235 -13.73 8.11 12.13
N ASN A 236 -12.89 8.36 11.13
CA ASN A 236 -11.66 7.62 10.90
C ASN A 236 -10.49 8.40 11.53
N ILE A 237 -9.89 7.85 12.57
CA ILE A 237 -8.74 8.42 13.26
C ILE A 237 -7.42 7.74 12.86
N GLY A 238 -7.44 6.79 11.94
CA GLY A 238 -6.25 6.21 11.34
C GLY A 238 -5.72 7.07 10.20
N TRP A 239 -4.47 6.85 9.81
CA TRP A 239 -3.82 7.60 8.73
C TRP A 239 -4.37 7.27 7.34
N ALA A 240 -4.66 6.00 7.07
CA ALA A 240 -5.19 5.59 5.77
C ALA A 240 -6.72 5.66 5.73
N LYS A 241 -7.25 5.80 4.53
CA LYS A 241 -8.70 5.65 4.29
C LYS A 241 -9.09 4.18 4.19
N LEU A 242 -10.38 3.91 4.20
CA LEU A 242 -10.91 2.60 3.85
C LEU A 242 -10.48 2.22 2.43
N LEU A 243 -9.76 1.12 2.29
CA LEU A 243 -9.26 0.64 0.99
C LEU A 243 -10.36 0.05 0.10
N PHE A 244 -11.53 -0.23 0.69
CA PHE A 244 -12.68 -0.84 0.01
C PHE A 244 -13.97 -0.16 0.46
N ALA A 245 -14.94 -0.14 -0.43
CA ALA A 245 -16.31 0.21 -0.04
C ALA A 245 -16.81 -0.79 1.01
N LYS A 246 -17.14 -0.31 2.19
CA LYS A 246 -17.65 -1.13 3.30
C LYS A 246 -19.13 -0.88 3.49
N LYS A 247 -19.86 -1.95 3.77
CA LYS A 247 -21.27 -1.85 4.16
C LYS A 247 -21.34 -1.73 5.68
N PHE A 248 -22.12 -0.78 6.15
CA PHE A 248 -22.37 -0.60 7.59
C PHE A 248 -23.74 -1.16 7.92
N TYR A 249 -23.84 -1.87 9.03
CA TYR A 249 -25.07 -2.46 9.51
C TYR A 249 -25.35 -2.06 10.94
N ILE A 250 -26.59 -1.74 11.25
CA ILE A 250 -27.10 -1.78 12.60
C ILE A 250 -27.51 -3.22 12.90
N VAL A 251 -27.08 -3.73 14.02
CA VAL A 251 -27.51 -5.01 14.56
C VAL A 251 -28.28 -4.76 15.85
N LEU A 252 -29.58 -4.95 15.80
CA LEU A 252 -30.46 -4.90 16.96
C LEU A 252 -30.62 -6.31 17.52
N ARG A 253 -30.55 -6.46 18.83
CA ARG A 253 -30.77 -7.72 19.53
C ARG A 253 -31.97 -7.56 20.47
N ASN A 254 -32.93 -8.44 20.34
CA ASN A 254 -34.06 -8.50 21.29
C ASN A 254 -33.73 -9.30 22.57
N SER A 255 -34.65 -9.34 23.51
CA SER A 255 -34.54 -10.08 24.77
C SER A 255 -34.37 -11.60 24.59
N LEU A 256 -34.75 -12.16 23.44
CA LEU A 256 -34.61 -13.58 23.08
C LEU A 256 -33.28 -13.84 22.32
N ASN A 257 -32.33 -12.87 22.30
CA ASN A 257 -31.06 -12.97 21.57
C ASN A 257 -31.20 -13.12 20.04
N VAL A 258 -32.34 -12.78 19.48
CA VAL A 258 -32.53 -12.78 18.03
C VAL A 258 -31.93 -11.46 17.46
N ASN A 259 -31.06 -11.61 16.47
CA ASN A 259 -30.39 -10.47 15.82
C ASN A 259 -31.17 -10.04 14.57
N TYR A 260 -31.43 -8.75 14.46
CA TYR A 260 -31.97 -8.07 13.28
C TYR A 260 -30.89 -7.19 12.69
N LYS A 261 -30.51 -7.45 11.42
CA LYS A 261 -29.51 -6.63 10.71
C LYS A 261 -30.21 -5.66 9.75
N ARG A 262 -29.86 -4.41 9.78
CA ARG A 262 -30.28 -3.41 8.80
C ARG A 262 -29.07 -2.74 8.19
N LEU A 263 -29.00 -2.76 6.86
CA LEU A 263 -28.00 -2.01 6.11
C LEU A 263 -28.26 -0.51 6.28
N LEU A 264 -27.22 0.25 6.62
CA LEU A 264 -27.28 1.71 6.64
C LEU A 264 -26.97 2.24 5.23
N ALA A 265 -27.79 3.18 4.77
CA ALA A 265 -27.37 4.10 3.73
C ALA A 265 -26.39 5.09 4.40
N ILE A 266 -25.22 5.22 3.82
CA ILE A 266 -24.22 6.20 4.25
C ILE A 266 -24.11 7.19 3.10
N ASP A 267 -24.37 8.45 3.39
CA ASP A 267 -24.23 9.57 2.47
C ASP A 267 -22.77 10.01 2.36
#